data_3e2fec291e67ec70e773702390238bea
#
_entry.id   3e2fec291e67ec70e773702390238bea
#
_cell.length_a   1.000
_cell.length_b   1.000
_cell.length_c   1.000
_cell.angle_alpha   90.00
_cell.angle_beta   90.00
_cell.angle_gamma   90.00
#
_symmetry.space_group_name_H-M   'P 1'
#
loop_
_entity.id
_entity.type
_entity.pdbx_description
1 polymer ?
#
loop_
_entity_poly.entity_id
_entity_poly.type
_entity_poly.pdbx_seq_one_letter_code
_entity_poly.pdbx_strand_id
1 'polypeptide(L)'
;YCINNLDMSTKYFNLFHGPQQYLLDKNLTPYPKTISDRPGHAYQILADKFGATLQKHLNDYTLIPSGVKDVCINENGIEFLRLENGQTVYGDVFFDCSGFNRVLISKLSDYESYDDMICNKFVAGKVRGVPKQHKIYTELTAKPDGWLWDVNTRNRTAGGFIYSDYFTTDDEARKILKDAWNGQIDFVFDCIKYENGSMKTVAVDNCISNGLAQSFIAPMEATSLMLTCVTAINFVDQYKKKKKWTSKESKVLSRHLKRFLKHSKEFVKYHYTLSDRTDSEFWRYWNNQQNIEEYNDYLNMFLSKKRYCKKGETIFNHFNLASMLIGYEKPYLNKTKNMKYVDWTEPDYDIDYSNNITHDDFLTMVHV
;
A
#
# COMPACT_ATOMS: atom_id res chain seq x y z
N TYR A 1 0.00 -6.15 -28.06
CA TYR A 1 -1.34 -6.52 -28.54
C TYR A 1 -2.39 -5.72 -27.79
N CYS A 2 -2.37 -5.75 -26.47
CA CYS A 2 -3.28 -4.97 -25.63
C CYS A 2 -3.26 -3.47 -25.91
N ILE A 3 -2.16 -2.95 -26.37
CA ILE A 3 -1.94 -1.51 -26.59
C ILE A 3 -2.56 -1.01 -27.91
N ASN A 4 -2.84 -1.89 -28.86
CA ASN A 4 -3.27 -1.49 -30.19
C ASN A 4 -4.73 -1.82 -30.52
N ASN A 5 -5.44 -2.55 -29.68
CA ASN A 5 -6.81 -2.98 -29.90
C ASN A 5 -7.68 -2.60 -28.70
N LEU A 6 -8.36 -1.48 -28.80
CA LEU A 6 -9.23 -0.94 -27.74
C LEU A 6 -10.53 -1.73 -27.53
N ASP A 7 -10.88 -2.64 -28.43
CA ASP A 7 -11.95 -3.62 -28.21
C ASP A 7 -11.57 -4.76 -27.25
N MET A 8 -10.50 -4.55 -26.52
CA MET A 8 -10.00 -5.54 -25.60
C MET A 8 -10.78 -5.54 -24.31
N SER A 9 -11.79 -6.38 -24.36
CA SER A 9 -12.55 -6.80 -23.20
C SER A 9 -11.63 -7.30 -22.06
N THR A 10 -12.16 -7.34 -20.85
CA THR A 10 -11.62 -8.02 -19.67
C THR A 10 -10.90 -9.36 -19.97
N LYS A 11 -11.23 -10.04 -21.06
CA LYS A 11 -10.60 -11.29 -21.52
C LYS A 11 -9.08 -11.17 -21.70
N TYR A 12 -8.59 -10.05 -22.19
CA TYR A 12 -7.15 -9.86 -22.43
C TYR A 12 -6.41 -9.24 -21.24
N PHE A 13 -7.15 -8.60 -20.35
CA PHE A 13 -6.61 -8.24 -19.03
C PHE A 13 -6.14 -9.50 -18.29
N ASN A 14 -6.91 -10.57 -18.37
CA ASN A 14 -6.59 -11.87 -17.79
C ASN A 14 -5.33 -12.49 -18.39
N LEU A 15 -5.13 -12.36 -19.71
CA LEU A 15 -3.90 -12.82 -20.36
C LEU A 15 -2.64 -12.06 -19.89
N PHE A 16 -2.78 -10.79 -19.54
CA PHE A 16 -1.68 -9.99 -19.05
C PHE A 16 -1.21 -10.42 -17.64
N HIS A 17 -2.12 -10.91 -16.81
CA HIS A 17 -1.85 -11.38 -15.45
C HIS A 17 -1.50 -12.88 -15.40
N GLY A 18 -1.71 -13.62 -16.48
CA GLY A 18 -1.28 -15.01 -16.60
C GLY A 18 -1.81 -15.95 -15.52
N PRO A 19 -0.95 -16.83 -14.97
CA PRO A 19 -1.37 -17.84 -14.00
C PRO A 19 -2.03 -17.28 -12.75
N GLN A 20 -1.65 -16.08 -12.31
CA GLN A 20 -2.23 -15.45 -11.13
C GLN A 20 -3.71 -15.14 -11.32
N GLN A 21 -4.09 -14.62 -12.49
CA GLN A 21 -5.50 -14.31 -12.77
C GLN A 21 -6.35 -15.58 -12.82
N TYR A 22 -5.84 -16.64 -13.42
CA TYR A 22 -6.54 -17.94 -13.42
C TYR A 22 -6.82 -18.44 -12.00
N LEU A 23 -5.80 -18.36 -11.11
CA LEU A 23 -5.97 -18.77 -9.72
C LEU A 23 -7.02 -17.90 -9.00
N LEU A 24 -7.03 -16.59 -9.26
CA LEU A 24 -8.01 -15.66 -8.71
C LEU A 24 -9.44 -16.02 -9.19
N ASP A 25 -9.64 -16.19 -10.48
CA ASP A 25 -10.94 -16.48 -11.09
C ASP A 25 -11.54 -17.81 -10.60
N LYS A 26 -10.67 -18.77 -10.32
CA LYS A 26 -11.07 -20.10 -9.82
C LYS A 26 -11.01 -20.24 -8.29
N ASN A 27 -10.63 -19.16 -7.57
CA ASN A 27 -10.41 -19.18 -6.13
C ASN A 27 -9.48 -20.33 -5.68
N LEU A 28 -8.38 -20.53 -6.42
CA LEU A 28 -7.40 -21.57 -6.15
C LEU A 28 -6.21 -21.00 -5.35
N THR A 29 -5.64 -21.85 -4.50
CA THR A 29 -4.43 -21.48 -3.75
C THR A 29 -3.22 -21.33 -4.67
N PRO A 30 -2.28 -20.37 -4.40
CA PRO A 30 -0.99 -20.30 -5.07
C PRO A 30 -0.02 -21.43 -4.68
N TYR A 31 -0.43 -22.36 -3.84
CA TYR A 31 0.38 -23.50 -3.36
C TYR A 31 -0.07 -24.80 -4.01
N PRO A 32 0.32 -25.08 -5.27
CA PRO A 32 0.04 -26.38 -5.88
C PRO A 32 0.87 -27.47 -5.20
N LYS A 33 0.34 -28.67 -5.15
CA LYS A 33 1.05 -29.82 -4.58
C LYS A 33 2.35 -30.16 -5.33
N THR A 34 2.44 -29.80 -6.62
CA THR A 34 3.43 -30.35 -7.56
C THR A 34 4.22 -29.33 -8.40
N ILE A 35 3.96 -28.02 -8.34
CA ILE A 35 4.63 -27.03 -9.22
C ILE A 35 5.83 -26.42 -8.52
N SER A 36 6.99 -26.39 -9.20
CA SER A 36 8.23 -25.78 -8.72
C SER A 36 8.15 -24.25 -8.68
N ASP A 37 7.41 -23.63 -9.59
CA ASP A 37 7.32 -22.18 -9.72
C ASP A 37 6.00 -21.66 -9.16
N ARG A 38 6.05 -21.20 -7.92
CA ARG A 38 4.90 -20.60 -7.25
C ARG A 38 4.69 -19.16 -7.73
N PRO A 39 3.47 -18.76 -8.13
CA PRO A 39 3.19 -17.37 -8.44
C PRO A 39 3.43 -16.49 -7.19
N GLY A 40 3.88 -15.26 -7.43
CA GLY A 40 4.06 -14.28 -6.36
C GLY A 40 2.75 -14.08 -5.59
N HIS A 41 2.82 -14.07 -4.27
CA HIS A 41 1.66 -13.90 -3.39
C HIS A 41 2.01 -13.04 -2.19
N ALA A 42 0.98 -12.54 -1.52
CA ALA A 42 1.07 -11.82 -0.25
C ALA A 42 0.18 -12.50 0.79
N TYR A 43 0.27 -12.03 2.03
CA TYR A 43 -0.51 -12.55 3.14
C TYR A 43 -1.53 -11.53 3.61
N GLN A 44 -2.74 -11.97 3.87
CA GLN A 44 -3.71 -11.21 4.65
C GLN A 44 -3.52 -11.57 6.12
N ILE A 45 -3.12 -10.60 6.92
CA ILE A 45 -2.70 -10.81 8.31
C ILE A 45 -3.56 -10.03 9.30
N LEU A 46 -3.64 -10.53 10.51
CA LEU A 46 -4.15 -9.80 11.66
C LEU A 46 -3.00 -9.01 12.29
N ALA A 47 -3.02 -7.68 12.19
CA ALA A 47 -1.90 -6.83 12.59
C ALA A 47 -1.49 -7.03 14.07
N ASP A 48 -2.47 -7.16 14.96
CA ASP A 48 -2.26 -7.45 16.37
C ASP A 48 -1.52 -8.77 16.61
N LYS A 49 -1.96 -9.83 15.94
CA LYS A 49 -1.30 -11.15 16.04
C LYS A 49 0.07 -11.16 15.37
N PHE A 50 0.21 -10.45 14.26
CA PHE A 50 1.48 -10.32 13.58
C PHE A 50 2.52 -9.61 14.46
N GLY A 51 2.17 -8.47 15.07
CA GLY A 51 3.02 -7.77 16.02
C GLY A 51 3.44 -8.64 17.21
N ALA A 52 2.46 -9.33 17.83
CA ALA A 52 2.74 -10.25 18.94
C ALA A 52 3.64 -11.44 18.53
N THR A 53 3.51 -11.91 17.29
CA THR A 53 4.38 -12.97 16.77
C THR A 53 5.79 -12.46 16.54
N LEU A 54 5.97 -11.28 15.95
CA LEU A 54 7.28 -10.67 15.78
C LEU A 54 7.98 -10.46 17.12
N GLN A 55 7.24 -9.99 18.13
CA GLN A 55 7.80 -9.78 19.48
C GLN A 55 8.37 -11.05 20.10
N LYS A 56 7.75 -12.21 19.86
CA LYS A 56 8.27 -13.51 20.35
C LYS A 56 9.62 -13.92 19.73
N HIS A 57 9.94 -13.36 18.56
CA HIS A 57 11.21 -13.63 17.88
C HIS A 57 12.29 -12.57 18.16
N LEU A 58 11.97 -11.55 18.95
CA LEU A 58 12.96 -10.58 19.39
C LEU A 58 13.72 -11.13 20.59
N ASN A 59 15.04 -11.16 20.47
CA ASN A 59 15.96 -11.46 21.56
C ASN A 59 16.73 -10.18 21.90
N ASP A 60 17.20 -10.09 23.13
CA ASP A 60 18.12 -9.03 23.57
C ASP A 60 17.59 -7.59 23.38
N TYR A 61 16.35 -7.35 23.75
CA TYR A 61 15.77 -6.00 23.77
C TYR A 61 15.30 -5.60 25.17
N THR A 62 15.27 -4.31 25.43
CA THR A 62 14.72 -3.73 26.67
C THR A 62 13.42 -3.01 26.36
N LEU A 63 12.34 -3.46 26.96
CA LEU A 63 11.04 -2.76 26.94
C LEU A 63 10.97 -1.79 28.12
N ILE A 64 10.80 -0.51 27.84
CA ILE A 64 10.59 0.54 28.85
C ILE A 64 9.13 0.99 28.73
N PRO A 65 8.24 0.62 29.66
CA PRO A 65 6.82 0.97 29.61
C PRO A 65 6.58 2.40 30.10
N SER A 66 7.08 3.38 29.36
CA SER A 66 6.96 4.80 29.68
C SER A 66 6.87 5.64 28.41
N GLY A 67 6.05 6.67 28.43
CA GLY A 67 5.98 7.67 27.36
C GLY A 67 7.26 8.52 27.30
N VAL A 68 7.52 9.08 26.10
CA VAL A 68 8.58 10.09 25.91
C VAL A 68 8.00 11.45 26.31
N LYS A 69 8.60 12.06 27.34
CA LYS A 69 8.24 13.38 27.84
C LYS A 69 8.92 14.50 27.05
N ASP A 70 10.25 14.36 26.86
CA ASP A 70 11.07 15.35 26.17
C ASP A 70 12.05 14.67 25.21
N VAL A 71 12.35 15.36 24.10
CA VAL A 71 13.37 14.98 23.14
C VAL A 71 14.44 16.05 23.17
N CYS A 72 15.60 15.71 23.69
CA CYS A 72 16.75 16.61 23.78
C CYS A 72 17.60 16.48 22.52
N ILE A 73 17.82 17.59 21.84
CA ILE A 73 18.56 17.64 20.58
C ILE A 73 19.81 18.51 20.70
N ASN A 74 20.83 18.14 19.92
CA ASN A 74 22.05 18.93 19.75
C ASN A 74 22.39 19.04 18.24
N GLU A 75 23.57 19.50 17.92
CA GLU A 75 24.03 19.67 16.53
C GLU A 75 24.12 18.35 15.71
N ASN A 76 24.12 17.20 16.38
CA ASN A 76 24.22 15.88 15.76
C ASN A 76 22.88 15.11 15.73
N GLY A 77 21.79 15.76 16.12
CA GLY A 77 20.44 15.17 16.18
C GLY A 77 19.93 14.97 17.61
N ILE A 78 19.34 13.82 17.90
CA ILE A 78 18.84 13.50 19.24
C ILE A 78 20.01 13.07 20.14
N GLU A 79 20.18 13.82 21.23
CA GLU A 79 21.18 13.51 22.24
C GLU A 79 20.66 12.45 23.21
N PHE A 80 19.45 12.65 23.75
CA PHE A 80 18.76 11.71 24.60
C PHE A 80 17.25 11.94 24.63
N LEU A 81 16.52 10.95 25.12
CA LEU A 81 15.09 11.04 25.42
C LEU A 81 14.89 11.09 26.93
N ARG A 82 14.03 11.97 27.41
CA ARG A 82 13.54 11.96 28.79
C ARG A 82 12.17 11.33 28.83
N LEU A 83 12.02 10.29 29.64
CA LEU A 83 10.77 9.57 29.77
C LEU A 83 9.89 10.18 30.86
N GLU A 84 8.58 9.90 30.84
CA GLU A 84 7.62 10.35 31.83
C GLU A 84 7.91 9.81 33.26
N ASN A 85 8.51 8.63 33.34
CA ASN A 85 8.97 8.03 34.60
C ASN A 85 10.28 8.65 35.14
N GLY A 86 10.83 9.68 34.47
CA GLY A 86 12.06 10.38 34.86
C GLY A 86 13.35 9.74 34.33
N GLN A 87 13.28 8.57 33.73
CA GLN A 87 14.44 7.91 33.16
C GLN A 87 14.94 8.66 31.90
N THR A 88 16.27 8.64 31.69
CA THR A 88 16.90 9.17 30.48
C THR A 88 17.40 7.99 29.63
N VAL A 89 17.13 8.05 28.31
CA VAL A 89 17.53 7.03 27.35
C VAL A 89 18.45 7.63 26.30
N TYR A 90 19.65 7.07 26.20
CA TYR A 90 20.62 7.41 25.17
C TYR A 90 20.63 6.36 24.06
N GLY A 91 21.01 6.76 22.85
CA GLY A 91 21.11 5.85 21.71
C GLY A 91 21.91 6.46 20.58
N ASP A 92 22.55 5.59 19.79
CA ASP A 92 23.29 6.00 18.58
C ASP A 92 22.37 6.33 17.40
N VAL A 93 21.21 5.64 17.33
CA VAL A 93 20.19 5.84 16.32
C VAL A 93 18.80 5.69 16.97
N PHE A 94 17.88 6.57 16.60
CA PHE A 94 16.50 6.59 17.08
C PHE A 94 15.54 6.32 15.94
N PHE A 95 14.63 5.37 16.12
CA PHE A 95 13.52 5.15 15.20
C PHE A 95 12.25 5.74 15.78
N ASP A 96 11.69 6.73 15.10
CA ASP A 96 10.38 7.26 15.47
C ASP A 96 9.27 6.39 14.86
N CYS A 97 8.67 5.55 15.68
CA CYS A 97 7.50 4.73 15.37
C CYS A 97 6.26 5.18 16.15
N SER A 98 6.22 6.44 16.61
CA SER A 98 5.16 6.99 17.46
C SER A 98 3.84 7.32 16.73
N GLY A 99 3.68 6.84 15.48
CA GLY A 99 2.48 7.04 14.70
C GLY A 99 2.29 8.50 14.29
N PHE A 100 1.04 8.93 14.17
CA PHE A 100 0.72 10.31 13.78
C PHE A 100 1.24 11.39 14.72
N ASN A 101 1.65 11.03 15.95
CA ASN A 101 2.23 11.97 16.90
C ASN A 101 3.62 12.45 16.50
N ARG A 102 4.40 11.65 15.74
CA ARG A 102 5.73 12.02 15.24
C ARG A 102 6.64 12.58 16.35
N VAL A 103 6.64 11.94 17.50
CA VAL A 103 7.20 12.48 18.76
C VAL A 103 8.66 12.89 18.65
N LEU A 104 9.46 12.12 17.91
CA LEU A 104 10.89 12.36 17.75
C LEU A 104 11.19 13.18 16.50
N ILE A 105 10.72 12.71 15.33
CA ILE A 105 11.11 13.28 14.05
C ILE A 105 10.58 14.68 13.83
N SER A 106 9.42 15.06 14.43
CA SER A 106 8.86 16.41 14.35
C SER A 106 9.74 17.48 15.00
N LYS A 107 10.72 17.10 15.81
CA LYS A 107 11.73 18.02 16.36
C LYS A 107 12.84 18.38 15.36
N LEU A 108 12.97 17.60 14.28
CA LEU A 108 14.07 17.69 13.33
C LEU A 108 13.62 17.95 11.90
N SER A 109 12.36 17.70 11.57
CA SER A 109 11.79 17.86 10.23
C SER A 109 10.30 18.18 10.29
N ASP A 110 9.81 18.90 9.30
CA ASP A 110 8.39 19.19 9.13
C ASP A 110 7.66 18.05 8.42
N TYR A 111 6.34 17.98 8.62
CA TYR A 111 5.45 17.16 7.83
C TYR A 111 4.94 17.95 6.63
N GLU A 112 4.89 17.32 5.47
CA GLU A 112 4.45 17.88 4.21
C GLU A 112 3.16 17.19 3.76
N SER A 113 2.06 17.95 3.76
CA SER A 113 0.75 17.46 3.31
C SER A 113 0.72 17.23 1.81
N TYR A 114 -0.07 16.26 1.39
CA TYR A 114 -0.39 16.00 -0.01
C TYR A 114 -1.79 16.57 -0.30
N ASP A 115 -1.87 17.87 -0.56
CA ASP A 115 -3.13 18.61 -0.72
C ASP A 115 -3.94 18.14 -1.94
N ASP A 116 -3.28 17.49 -2.88
CA ASP A 116 -3.90 16.86 -4.05
C ASP A 116 -4.51 15.47 -3.78
N MET A 117 -4.48 14.99 -2.53
CA MET A 117 -5.07 13.73 -2.07
C MET A 117 -6.23 14.03 -1.11
N ILE A 118 -7.41 14.33 -1.67
CA ILE A 118 -8.55 14.88 -0.92
C ILE A 118 -9.29 13.90 0.01
N CYS A 119 -9.11 12.59 -0.16
CA CYS A 119 -9.66 11.63 0.79
C CYS A 119 -8.91 11.74 2.10
N ASN A 120 -9.60 12.15 3.15
CA ASN A 120 -9.01 12.52 4.44
C ASN A 120 -9.67 11.81 5.63
N LYS A 121 -10.64 10.93 5.36
CA LYS A 121 -11.31 10.12 6.37
C LYS A 121 -11.52 8.69 5.92
N PHE A 122 -11.60 7.80 6.89
CA PHE A 122 -12.14 6.46 6.68
C PHE A 122 -12.96 6.01 7.88
N VAL A 123 -13.94 5.16 7.62
CA VAL A 123 -14.60 4.33 8.61
C VAL A 123 -14.27 2.87 8.34
N ALA A 124 -13.95 2.13 9.38
CA ALA A 124 -13.63 0.71 9.28
C ALA A 124 -14.59 -0.13 10.12
N GLY A 125 -14.73 -1.40 9.76
CA GLY A 125 -15.57 -2.32 10.47
C GLY A 125 -15.13 -3.76 10.31
N LYS A 126 -15.82 -4.65 11.00
CA LYS A 126 -15.60 -6.09 10.90
C LYS A 126 -16.87 -6.88 11.10
N VAL A 127 -16.93 -8.01 10.40
CA VAL A 127 -17.90 -9.08 10.59
C VAL A 127 -17.15 -10.30 11.11
N ARG A 128 -17.55 -10.82 12.25
CA ARG A 128 -16.96 -12.03 12.83
C ARG A 128 -17.60 -13.27 12.21
N GLY A 129 -16.87 -14.37 12.26
CA GLY A 129 -17.29 -15.64 11.72
C GLY A 129 -16.51 -16.00 10.46
N VAL A 130 -16.68 -17.23 10.03
CA VAL A 130 -16.05 -17.72 8.80
C VAL A 130 -16.75 -17.05 7.62
N PRO A 131 -16.04 -16.36 6.73
CA PRO A 131 -16.62 -15.83 5.52
C PRO A 131 -17.31 -16.93 4.71
N LYS A 132 -18.44 -16.61 4.08
CA LYS A 132 -19.13 -17.60 3.21
C LYS A 132 -18.25 -18.09 2.06
N GLN A 133 -17.38 -17.21 1.60
CA GLN A 133 -16.34 -17.52 0.63
C GLN A 133 -15.10 -16.71 0.99
N HIS A 134 -13.95 -17.35 1.13
CA HIS A 134 -12.69 -16.68 1.33
C HIS A 134 -12.18 -16.15 -0.01
N LYS A 135 -12.13 -14.82 -0.14
CA LYS A 135 -11.46 -14.18 -1.27
C LYS A 135 -9.95 -14.21 -1.04
N ILE A 136 -9.20 -14.65 -2.01
CA ILE A 136 -7.73 -14.71 -1.96
C ILE A 136 -7.06 -13.35 -2.31
N TYR A 137 -7.84 -12.29 -2.37
CA TYR A 137 -7.42 -10.93 -2.71
C TYR A 137 -8.11 -9.91 -1.81
N THR A 138 -7.54 -8.72 -1.72
CA THR A 138 -8.24 -7.54 -1.19
C THR A 138 -9.11 -6.96 -2.29
N GLU A 139 -10.40 -6.80 -2.02
CA GLU A 139 -11.32 -6.19 -2.98
C GLU A 139 -11.40 -4.69 -2.73
N LEU A 140 -11.28 -3.92 -3.82
CA LEU A 140 -11.50 -2.48 -3.83
C LEU A 140 -12.69 -2.18 -4.74
N THR A 141 -13.72 -1.53 -4.17
CA THR A 141 -14.93 -1.16 -4.91
C THR A 141 -15.12 0.34 -4.90
N ALA A 142 -15.10 0.96 -6.08
CA ALA A 142 -15.42 2.38 -6.23
C ALA A 142 -16.90 2.63 -5.92
N LYS A 143 -17.18 3.51 -4.97
CA LYS A 143 -18.52 3.99 -4.60
C LYS A 143 -18.72 5.42 -5.15
N PRO A 144 -19.92 5.98 -5.11
CA PRO A 144 -20.13 7.35 -5.58
C PRO A 144 -19.20 8.39 -4.96
N ASP A 145 -18.86 8.24 -3.68
CA ASP A 145 -18.11 9.26 -2.93
C ASP A 145 -16.83 8.73 -2.29
N GLY A 146 -16.25 7.66 -2.83
CA GLY A 146 -15.02 7.08 -2.29
C GLY A 146 -14.80 5.63 -2.65
N TRP A 147 -14.00 4.95 -1.83
CA TRP A 147 -13.59 3.56 -2.06
C TRP A 147 -13.89 2.67 -0.85
N LEU A 148 -14.56 1.56 -1.12
CA LEU A 148 -14.73 0.47 -0.17
C LEU A 148 -13.60 -0.53 -0.34
N TRP A 149 -13.03 -1.03 0.77
CA TRP A 149 -12.09 -2.15 0.74
C TRP A 149 -12.57 -3.29 1.62
N ASP A 150 -12.34 -4.52 1.17
CA ASP A 150 -12.66 -5.76 1.88
C ASP A 150 -11.44 -6.67 1.96
N VAL A 151 -11.16 -7.17 3.15
CA VAL A 151 -10.10 -8.14 3.44
C VAL A 151 -10.69 -9.32 4.21
N ASN A 152 -10.53 -10.51 3.67
CA ASN A 152 -10.93 -11.74 4.34
C ASN A 152 -9.74 -12.34 5.09
N THR A 153 -9.99 -12.74 6.33
CA THR A 153 -9.10 -13.60 7.10
C THR A 153 -9.89 -14.83 7.53
N ARG A 154 -9.22 -15.85 8.08
CA ARG A 154 -9.83 -17.14 8.42
C ARG A 154 -11.19 -17.04 9.12
N ASN A 155 -11.35 -16.09 10.03
CA ASN A 155 -12.50 -16.03 10.94
C ASN A 155 -13.17 -14.67 10.99
N ARG A 156 -12.90 -13.81 10.03
CA ARG A 156 -13.56 -12.50 9.89
C ARG A 156 -13.37 -11.90 8.51
N THR A 157 -14.33 -11.14 8.09
CA THR A 157 -14.17 -10.10 7.07
C THR A 157 -13.91 -8.77 7.79
N ALA A 158 -12.92 -8.02 7.35
CA ALA A 158 -12.66 -6.66 7.80
C ALA A 158 -12.52 -5.76 6.59
N GLY A 159 -12.86 -4.50 6.74
CA GLY A 159 -12.77 -3.54 5.65
C GLY A 159 -13.23 -2.18 6.11
N GLY A 160 -13.46 -1.30 5.15
CA GLY A 160 -13.92 0.03 5.44
C GLY A 160 -14.19 0.84 4.20
N PHE A 161 -14.57 2.08 4.42
CA PHE A 161 -14.87 3.04 3.39
C PHE A 161 -13.98 4.29 3.56
N ILE A 162 -13.23 4.62 2.51
CA ILE A 162 -12.36 5.79 2.42
C ILE A 162 -13.15 6.89 1.70
N TYR A 163 -13.19 8.08 2.26
CA TYR A 163 -13.96 9.19 1.73
C TYR A 163 -13.31 10.55 2.03
N SER A 164 -13.88 11.59 1.45
CA SER A 164 -13.55 12.98 1.74
C SER A 164 -14.70 13.64 2.49
N ASP A 165 -14.41 14.31 3.61
CA ASP A 165 -15.42 15.05 4.38
C ASP A 165 -15.96 16.30 3.67
N TYR A 166 -15.47 16.61 2.46
CA TYR A 166 -16.07 17.59 1.57
C TYR A 166 -17.35 17.09 0.87
N PHE A 167 -17.47 15.75 0.67
CA PHE A 167 -18.54 15.15 -0.15
C PHE A 167 -19.42 14.20 0.64
N THR A 168 -18.94 13.66 1.76
CA THR A 168 -19.64 12.61 2.50
C THR A 168 -19.54 12.87 4.01
N THR A 169 -20.66 12.82 4.70
CA THR A 169 -20.71 12.88 6.16
C THR A 169 -20.31 11.54 6.80
N ASP A 170 -19.95 11.58 8.07
CA ASP A 170 -19.59 10.38 8.83
C ASP A 170 -20.75 9.36 8.91
N ASP A 171 -21.99 9.84 8.99
CA ASP A 171 -23.16 8.96 9.05
C ASP A 171 -23.46 8.31 7.70
N GLU A 172 -23.31 9.04 6.60
CA GLU A 172 -23.40 8.49 5.26
C GLU A 172 -22.31 7.44 5.01
N ALA A 173 -21.07 7.72 5.41
CA ALA A 173 -19.98 6.79 5.30
C ALA A 173 -20.22 5.48 6.09
N ARG A 174 -20.77 5.58 7.31
CA ARG A 174 -21.18 4.41 8.11
C ARG A 174 -22.30 3.62 7.43
N LYS A 175 -23.25 4.33 6.83
CA LYS A 175 -24.35 3.70 6.08
C LYS A 175 -23.82 2.96 4.86
N ILE A 176 -22.96 3.57 4.04
CA ILE A 176 -22.34 2.93 2.87
C ILE A 176 -21.62 1.63 3.27
N LEU A 177 -20.87 1.65 4.37
CA LEU A 177 -20.19 0.46 4.87
C LEU A 177 -21.16 -0.63 5.32
N LYS A 178 -22.22 -0.26 6.04
CA LYS A 178 -23.26 -1.22 6.48
C LYS A 178 -24.00 -1.84 5.31
N ASP A 179 -24.40 -1.03 4.33
CA ASP A 179 -25.15 -1.48 3.16
C ASP A 179 -24.29 -2.43 2.30
N ALA A 180 -22.99 -2.17 2.18
CA ALA A 180 -22.06 -3.02 1.46
C ALA A 180 -21.99 -4.45 2.03
N TRP A 181 -22.19 -4.62 3.33
CA TRP A 181 -22.21 -5.91 4.01
C TRP A 181 -23.60 -6.39 4.42
N ASN A 182 -24.65 -5.92 3.71
CA ASN A 182 -26.05 -6.29 3.93
C ASN A 182 -26.50 -6.14 5.41
N GLY A 183 -26.01 -5.13 6.10
CA GLY A 183 -26.26 -4.90 7.50
C GLY A 183 -25.57 -5.86 8.47
N GLN A 184 -24.82 -6.83 7.97
CA GLN A 184 -24.08 -7.81 8.78
C GLN A 184 -22.75 -7.20 9.25
N ILE A 185 -22.80 -6.36 10.27
CA ILE A 185 -21.62 -5.72 10.83
C ILE A 185 -21.64 -5.87 12.35
N ASP A 186 -20.62 -6.51 12.92
CA ASP A 186 -20.55 -6.72 14.35
C ASP A 186 -19.94 -5.52 15.08
N PHE A 187 -19.09 -4.79 14.39
CA PHE A 187 -18.40 -3.66 14.97
C PHE A 187 -18.01 -2.64 13.90
N VAL A 188 -18.33 -1.38 14.16
CA VAL A 188 -17.90 -0.23 13.35
C VAL A 188 -17.02 0.64 14.23
N PHE A 189 -15.83 0.97 13.77
CA PHE A 189 -14.94 1.92 14.42
C PHE A 189 -15.45 3.35 14.21
N ASP A 190 -14.96 4.27 15.01
CA ASP A 190 -15.16 5.69 14.77
C ASP A 190 -14.55 6.11 13.43
N CYS A 191 -15.13 7.14 12.82
CA CYS A 191 -14.57 7.72 11.62
C CYS A 191 -13.24 8.39 11.95
N ILE A 192 -12.17 7.88 11.37
CA ILE A 192 -10.81 8.35 11.64
C ILE A 192 -10.43 9.38 10.59
N LYS A 193 -10.13 10.60 11.06
CA LYS A 193 -9.54 11.64 10.20
C LYS A 193 -8.03 11.42 10.13
N TYR A 194 -7.47 11.58 8.94
CA TYR A 194 -6.04 11.49 8.70
C TYR A 194 -5.58 12.55 7.70
N GLU A 195 -4.30 12.79 7.71
CA GLU A 195 -3.64 13.69 6.77
C GLU A 195 -2.74 12.88 5.84
N ASN A 196 -3.04 12.92 4.53
CA ASN A 196 -2.13 12.37 3.53
C ASN A 196 -0.86 13.22 3.50
N GLY A 197 0.30 12.57 3.51
CA GLY A 197 1.55 13.30 3.49
C GLY A 197 2.75 12.46 3.91
N SER A 198 3.88 13.11 4.05
CA SER A 198 5.12 12.51 4.56
C SER A 198 6.00 13.53 5.26
N MET A 199 6.91 13.06 6.08
CA MET A 199 7.98 13.91 6.56
C MET A 199 8.74 14.50 5.37
N LYS A 200 9.02 15.80 5.40
CA LYS A 200 9.84 16.50 4.40
C LYS A 200 11.21 15.83 4.26
N THR A 201 11.80 15.45 5.39
CA THR A 201 12.99 14.63 5.47
C THR A 201 12.72 13.46 6.41
N VAL A 202 12.70 12.24 5.91
CA VAL A 202 12.29 11.04 6.66
C VAL A 202 13.40 10.47 7.57
N ALA A 203 14.63 10.87 7.35
CA ALA A 203 15.77 10.55 8.22
C ALA A 203 16.66 11.79 8.35
N VAL A 204 16.84 12.27 9.57
CA VAL A 204 17.66 13.45 9.91
C VAL A 204 18.64 13.04 10.99
N ASP A 205 19.92 13.23 10.70
CA ASP A 205 21.02 12.88 11.59
C ASP A 205 20.89 11.45 12.14
N ASN A 206 20.68 11.28 13.41
CA ASN A 206 20.51 9.97 14.03
C ASN A 206 19.04 9.56 14.23
N CYS A 207 18.08 10.33 13.71
CA CYS A 207 16.66 10.00 13.84
C CYS A 207 16.07 9.57 12.48
N ILE A 208 15.34 8.46 12.48
CA ILE A 208 14.69 7.88 11.31
C ILE A 208 13.21 7.71 11.64
N SER A 209 12.33 8.36 10.87
CA SER A 209 10.89 8.10 10.98
C SER A 209 10.50 6.81 10.30
N ASN A 210 9.56 6.08 10.88
CA ASN A 210 9.06 4.83 10.31
C ASN A 210 7.55 4.64 10.58
N GLY A 211 6.87 3.87 9.74
CA GLY A 211 5.43 3.67 9.83
C GLY A 211 4.65 4.98 9.65
N LEU A 212 3.60 5.19 10.45
CA LEU A 212 2.75 6.38 10.37
C LEU A 212 3.45 7.68 10.80
N ALA A 213 4.55 7.58 11.53
CA ALA A 213 5.38 8.75 11.83
C ALA A 213 6.12 9.26 10.58
N GLN A 214 6.41 8.38 9.62
CA GLN A 214 7.08 8.72 8.38
C GLN A 214 6.12 9.33 7.34
N SER A 215 4.99 8.65 7.12
CA SER A 215 4.05 9.01 6.05
C SER A 215 2.72 8.29 6.22
N PHE A 216 1.69 8.89 5.62
CA PHE A 216 0.42 8.22 5.41
C PHE A 216 -0.11 8.57 4.02
N ILE A 217 -0.54 7.58 3.28
CA ILE A 217 -1.20 7.70 1.99
C ILE A 217 -2.50 6.91 2.09
N ALA A 218 -3.58 7.45 1.53
CA ALA A 218 -4.90 6.81 1.57
C ALA A 218 -4.80 5.28 1.48
N PRO A 219 -5.41 4.52 2.40
CA PRO A 219 -5.08 3.10 2.66
C PRO A 219 -5.66 2.13 1.62
N MET A 220 -5.62 2.49 0.33
CA MET A 220 -6.13 1.65 -0.75
C MET A 220 -5.20 0.48 -1.07
N GLU A 221 -3.91 0.74 -1.15
CA GLU A 221 -2.90 -0.21 -1.63
C GLU A 221 -2.05 -0.82 -0.49
N ALA A 222 -2.48 -0.64 0.76
CA ALA A 222 -1.79 -1.15 1.95
C ALA A 222 -0.28 -0.82 2.00
N THR A 223 0.12 0.35 1.48
CA THR A 223 1.52 0.74 1.29
C THR A 223 2.30 0.93 2.59
N SER A 224 1.61 1.29 3.68
CA SER A 224 2.26 1.66 4.95
C SER A 224 3.12 0.55 5.55
N LEU A 225 2.63 -0.70 5.56
CA LEU A 225 3.40 -1.82 6.09
C LEU A 225 4.63 -2.13 5.23
N MET A 226 4.47 -2.07 3.91
CA MET A 226 5.59 -2.28 2.98
C MET A 226 6.65 -1.19 3.14
N LEU A 227 6.25 0.08 3.23
CA LEU A 227 7.16 1.21 3.47
C LEU A 227 7.90 1.07 4.80
N THR A 228 7.22 0.58 5.85
CA THR A 228 7.84 0.27 7.14
C THR A 228 8.96 -0.75 6.98
N CYS A 229 8.71 -1.85 6.27
CA CYS A 229 9.71 -2.88 5.99
C CYS A 229 10.85 -2.35 5.11
N VAL A 230 10.53 -1.59 4.06
CA VAL A 230 11.52 -0.98 3.16
C VAL A 230 12.46 -0.05 3.94
N THR A 231 11.94 0.76 4.85
CA THR A 231 12.74 1.64 5.70
C THR A 231 13.72 0.84 6.56
N ALA A 232 13.21 -0.18 7.26
CA ALA A 232 14.05 -1.01 8.13
C ALA A 232 15.14 -1.77 7.35
N ILE A 233 14.78 -2.39 6.22
CA ILE A 233 15.74 -3.13 5.37
C ILE A 233 16.82 -2.20 4.84
N ASN A 234 16.45 -1.03 4.30
CA ASN A 234 17.43 -0.09 3.75
C ASN A 234 18.36 0.48 4.82
N PHE A 235 17.86 0.73 6.02
CA PHE A 235 18.72 1.11 7.15
C PHE A 235 19.72 0.01 7.46
N VAL A 236 19.26 -1.22 7.67
CA VAL A 236 20.12 -2.37 8.01
C VAL A 236 21.18 -2.59 6.94
N ASP A 237 20.81 -2.54 5.67
CA ASP A 237 21.75 -2.72 4.55
C ASP A 237 22.81 -1.63 4.49
N GLN A 238 22.43 -0.36 4.74
CA GLN A 238 23.38 0.74 4.79
C GLN A 238 24.30 0.61 6.00
N TYR A 239 23.74 0.31 7.18
CA TYR A 239 24.51 0.16 8.41
C TYR A 239 25.50 -1.00 8.33
N LYS A 240 25.09 -2.16 7.81
CA LYS A 240 25.99 -3.31 7.59
C LYS A 240 27.18 -2.97 6.71
N LYS A 241 26.98 -2.17 5.68
CA LYS A 241 28.05 -1.74 4.74
C LYS A 241 28.98 -0.72 5.35
N LYS A 242 28.47 0.21 6.13
CA LYS A 242 29.22 1.37 6.62
C LYS A 242 29.76 1.19 8.05
N LYS A 243 29.11 0.34 8.84
CA LYS A 243 29.40 0.11 10.27
C LYS A 243 29.32 1.38 11.14
N LYS A 244 28.67 2.42 10.62
CA LYS A 244 28.42 3.69 11.28
C LYS A 244 27.17 4.35 10.71
N TRP A 245 26.57 5.25 11.48
CA TRP A 245 25.47 6.07 11.07
C TRP A 245 25.81 7.54 11.30
N THR A 246 25.65 8.37 10.27
CA THR A 246 25.93 9.79 10.30
C THR A 246 24.89 10.55 9.48
N SER A 247 24.89 11.87 9.53
CA SER A 247 24.02 12.72 8.70
C SER A 247 24.13 12.41 7.19
N LYS A 248 25.27 11.90 6.74
CA LYS A 248 25.43 11.48 5.33
C LYS A 248 24.61 10.25 4.99
N GLU A 249 24.64 9.24 5.84
CA GLU A 249 23.84 8.02 5.68
C GLU A 249 22.34 8.35 5.76
N SER A 250 21.93 9.21 6.69
CA SER A 250 20.55 9.69 6.80
C SER A 250 20.06 10.41 5.55
N LYS A 251 20.89 11.29 4.98
CA LYS A 251 20.55 11.99 3.71
C LYS A 251 20.39 11.01 2.54
N VAL A 252 21.22 9.95 2.49
CA VAL A 252 21.10 8.91 1.45
C VAL A 252 19.82 8.11 1.63
N LEU A 253 19.54 7.66 2.84
CA LEU A 253 18.31 6.93 3.17
C LEU A 253 17.07 7.77 2.89
N SER A 254 17.05 9.03 3.37
CA SER A 254 15.92 9.93 3.18
C SER A 254 15.61 10.15 1.69
N ARG A 255 16.63 10.41 0.87
CA ARG A 255 16.46 10.58 -0.58
C ARG A 255 15.91 9.33 -1.25
N HIS A 256 16.35 8.16 -0.81
CA HIS A 256 15.87 6.88 -1.34
C HIS A 256 14.40 6.65 -0.97
N LEU A 257 14.04 6.82 0.30
CA LEU A 257 12.68 6.62 0.78
C LEU A 257 11.68 7.64 0.20
N LYS A 258 12.09 8.90 0.01
CA LYS A 258 11.22 9.92 -0.63
C LYS A 258 10.84 9.55 -2.07
N ARG A 259 11.66 8.78 -2.79
CA ARG A 259 11.27 8.25 -4.10
C ARG A 259 10.18 7.20 -3.98
N PHE A 260 10.29 6.26 -3.04
CA PHE A 260 9.23 5.30 -2.77
C PHE A 260 7.92 5.98 -2.41
N LEU A 261 7.98 6.98 -1.55
CA LEU A 261 6.79 7.75 -1.12
C LEU A 261 6.14 8.47 -2.29
N LYS A 262 6.94 9.14 -3.13
CA LYS A 262 6.45 9.80 -4.33
C LYS A 262 5.74 8.82 -5.25
N HIS A 263 6.37 7.71 -5.61
CA HIS A 263 5.78 6.71 -6.49
C HIS A 263 4.53 6.05 -5.89
N SER A 264 4.52 5.81 -4.58
CA SER A 264 3.34 5.26 -3.90
C SER A 264 2.16 6.23 -3.92
N LYS A 265 2.42 7.52 -3.66
CA LYS A 265 1.41 8.59 -3.78
C LYS A 265 0.80 8.62 -5.18
N GLU A 266 1.65 8.68 -6.19
CA GLU A 266 1.22 8.76 -7.58
C GLU A 266 0.40 7.55 -7.99
N PHE A 267 0.83 6.35 -7.62
CA PHE A 267 0.09 5.12 -7.92
C PHE A 267 -1.29 5.10 -7.25
N VAL A 268 -1.38 5.47 -5.98
CA VAL A 268 -2.68 5.58 -5.28
C VAL A 268 -3.56 6.64 -5.93
N LYS A 269 -3.00 7.79 -6.32
CA LYS A 269 -3.73 8.86 -7.00
C LYS A 269 -4.35 8.40 -8.31
N TYR A 270 -3.71 7.50 -9.05
CA TYR A 270 -4.24 6.97 -10.30
C TYR A 270 -5.57 6.23 -10.16
N HIS A 271 -5.86 5.63 -9.02
CA HIS A 271 -7.18 5.02 -8.76
C HIS A 271 -8.33 6.03 -8.88
N TYR A 272 -8.04 7.28 -8.64
CA TYR A 272 -9.01 8.38 -8.73
C TYR A 272 -8.97 9.06 -10.09
N THR A 273 -7.79 9.47 -10.54
CA THR A 273 -7.64 10.31 -11.73
C THR A 273 -7.77 9.57 -13.05
N LEU A 274 -7.64 8.24 -13.07
CA LEU A 274 -7.87 7.43 -14.27
C LEU A 274 -9.35 7.13 -14.53
N SER A 275 -10.21 7.31 -13.53
CA SER A 275 -11.64 7.04 -13.66
C SER A 275 -12.32 8.10 -14.54
N ASP A 276 -13.14 7.67 -15.48
CA ASP A 276 -14.00 8.54 -16.28
C ASP A 276 -15.39 8.73 -15.66
N ARG A 277 -15.59 8.32 -14.41
CA ARG A 277 -16.85 8.47 -13.69
C ARG A 277 -17.18 9.94 -13.46
N THR A 278 -18.47 10.26 -13.64
CA THR A 278 -19.04 11.60 -13.45
C THR A 278 -20.37 11.55 -12.67
N ASP A 279 -20.67 10.39 -12.10
CA ASP A 279 -21.94 10.09 -11.44
C ASP A 279 -22.10 10.77 -10.06
N SER A 280 -21.05 11.36 -9.52
CA SER A 280 -21.06 12.15 -8.28
C SER A 280 -20.19 13.40 -8.37
N GLU A 281 -20.32 14.30 -7.42
CA GLU A 281 -19.44 15.48 -7.30
C GLU A 281 -18.01 15.07 -7.01
N PHE A 282 -17.80 14.05 -6.19
CA PHE A 282 -16.51 13.47 -5.90
C PHE A 282 -15.77 13.01 -7.18
N TRP A 283 -16.43 12.24 -8.05
CA TRP A 283 -15.81 11.78 -9.31
C TRP A 283 -15.63 12.90 -10.32
N ARG A 284 -16.58 13.87 -10.40
CA ARG A 284 -16.39 15.08 -11.23
C ARG A 284 -15.18 15.91 -10.77
N TYR A 285 -14.97 16.03 -9.47
CA TYR A 285 -13.77 16.69 -8.94
C TYR A 285 -12.49 16.00 -9.45
N TRP A 286 -12.40 14.69 -9.32
CA TRP A 286 -11.21 13.94 -9.76
C TRP A 286 -10.99 13.98 -11.27
N ASN A 287 -12.04 13.94 -12.07
CA ASN A 287 -11.97 14.12 -13.52
C ASN A 287 -11.39 15.49 -13.91
N ASN A 288 -11.74 16.54 -13.19
CA ASN A 288 -11.21 17.88 -13.42
C ASN A 288 -9.73 18.04 -12.98
N GLN A 289 -9.24 17.12 -12.12
CA GLN A 289 -7.86 17.10 -11.64
C GLN A 289 -6.93 16.22 -12.50
N GLN A 290 -7.41 15.68 -13.61
CA GLN A 290 -6.58 14.89 -14.50
C GLN A 290 -5.40 15.74 -15.00
N ASN A 291 -4.24 15.55 -14.39
CA ASN A 291 -3.01 16.13 -14.90
C ASN A 291 -2.49 15.30 -16.08
N ILE A 292 -2.95 15.66 -17.26
CA ILE A 292 -2.65 14.95 -18.51
C ILE A 292 -1.14 14.91 -18.79
N GLU A 293 -0.37 15.90 -18.37
CA GLU A 293 1.09 15.96 -18.62
C GLU A 293 1.85 14.95 -17.77
N GLU A 294 1.65 14.93 -16.46
CA GLU A 294 2.30 13.99 -15.56
C GLU A 294 1.96 12.55 -15.93
N TYR A 295 0.71 12.31 -16.28
CA TYR A 295 0.20 11.06 -16.75
C TYR A 295 0.84 10.61 -18.07
N ASN A 296 0.98 11.54 -19.03
CA ASN A 296 1.66 11.28 -20.30
C ASN A 296 3.14 10.94 -20.11
N ASP A 297 3.81 11.53 -19.14
CA ASP A 297 5.22 11.24 -18.86
C ASP A 297 5.43 9.78 -18.42
N TYR A 298 4.57 9.26 -17.55
CA TYR A 298 4.62 7.86 -17.14
C TYR A 298 4.25 6.91 -18.26
N LEU A 299 3.23 7.24 -19.02
CA LEU A 299 2.85 6.48 -20.20
C LEU A 299 3.98 6.49 -21.24
N ASN A 300 4.57 7.62 -21.53
CA ASN A 300 5.69 7.74 -22.46
C ASN A 300 6.92 6.95 -21.98
N MET A 301 7.23 6.95 -20.69
CA MET A 301 8.29 6.11 -20.13
C MET A 301 7.99 4.63 -20.32
N PHE A 302 6.75 4.20 -20.06
CA PHE A 302 6.30 2.84 -20.29
C PHE A 302 6.41 2.43 -21.76
N LEU A 303 5.87 3.25 -22.66
CA LEU A 303 5.85 3.00 -24.10
C LEU A 303 7.24 3.05 -24.75
N SER A 304 8.16 3.86 -24.24
CA SER A 304 9.53 3.95 -24.72
C SER A 304 10.42 2.81 -24.20
N LYS A 305 9.86 1.81 -23.52
CA LYS A 305 10.59 0.74 -22.83
C LYS A 305 11.60 1.26 -21.77
N LYS A 306 11.54 2.53 -21.44
CA LYS A 306 12.29 3.07 -20.32
C LYS A 306 11.65 2.59 -19.03
N ARG A 307 12.46 2.20 -18.07
CA ARG A 307 11.95 1.77 -16.78
C ARG A 307 11.33 2.97 -16.09
N TYR A 308 10.10 2.82 -15.63
CA TYR A 308 9.39 3.76 -14.76
C TYR A 308 10.24 4.17 -13.55
N CYS A 309 11.02 3.21 -13.04
CA CYS A 309 11.96 3.41 -11.94
C CYS A 309 13.02 2.31 -11.98
N LYS A 310 14.14 2.52 -11.30
CA LYS A 310 15.13 1.46 -11.10
C LYS A 310 14.55 0.37 -10.19
N LYS A 311 14.95 -0.88 -10.44
CA LYS A 311 14.61 -1.99 -9.55
C LYS A 311 15.02 -1.63 -8.12
N GLY A 312 14.08 -1.70 -7.17
CA GLY A 312 14.30 -1.36 -5.77
C GLY A 312 14.07 0.13 -5.41
N GLU A 313 13.48 0.93 -6.31
CA GLU A 313 13.10 2.33 -6.04
C GLU A 313 11.58 2.54 -5.94
N THR A 314 10.78 1.50 -6.15
CA THR A 314 9.32 1.56 -6.03
C THR A 314 8.74 0.24 -5.53
N ILE A 315 7.59 0.34 -4.88
CA ILE A 315 6.72 -0.80 -4.56
C ILE A 315 5.98 -1.25 -5.82
N PHE A 316 5.47 -0.29 -6.59
CA PHE A 316 4.69 -0.51 -7.80
C PHE A 316 5.60 -0.39 -9.02
N ASN A 317 5.68 -1.45 -9.78
CA ASN A 317 6.50 -1.48 -10.99
C ASN A 317 5.67 -1.12 -12.24
N HIS A 318 6.31 -1.15 -13.40
CA HIS A 318 5.66 -0.82 -14.67
C HIS A 318 4.50 -1.77 -15.03
N PHE A 319 4.50 -3.03 -14.55
CA PHE A 319 3.37 -3.94 -14.76
C PHE A 319 2.14 -3.52 -13.98
N ASN A 320 2.30 -3.07 -12.73
CA ASN A 320 1.20 -2.55 -11.93
C ASN A 320 0.54 -1.35 -12.62
N LEU A 321 1.36 -0.41 -13.12
CA LEU A 321 0.85 0.74 -13.86
C LEU A 321 0.16 0.34 -15.16
N ALA A 322 0.75 -0.58 -15.93
CA ALA A 322 0.14 -1.08 -17.17
C ALA A 322 -1.21 -1.75 -16.89
N SER A 323 -1.32 -2.54 -15.82
CA SER A 323 -2.57 -3.17 -15.41
C SER A 323 -3.65 -2.15 -15.13
N MET A 324 -3.32 -1.07 -14.42
CA MET A 324 -4.27 0.03 -14.18
C MET A 324 -4.71 0.69 -15.49
N LEU A 325 -3.76 1.05 -16.35
CA LEU A 325 -4.07 1.71 -17.63
C LEU A 325 -4.98 0.86 -18.50
N ILE A 326 -4.75 -0.44 -18.56
CA ILE A 326 -5.59 -1.38 -19.29
C ILE A 326 -6.96 -1.49 -18.64
N GLY A 327 -7.01 -1.62 -17.31
CA GLY A 327 -8.27 -1.75 -16.57
C GLY A 327 -9.17 -0.51 -16.67
N TYR A 328 -8.59 0.67 -16.84
CA TYR A 328 -9.33 1.91 -17.07
C TYR A 328 -9.55 2.26 -18.54
N GLU A 329 -9.20 1.37 -19.47
CA GLU A 329 -9.42 1.51 -20.92
C GLU A 329 -8.96 2.86 -21.51
N LYS A 330 -7.81 3.38 -21.03
CA LYS A 330 -7.38 4.73 -21.41
C LYS A 330 -6.91 4.85 -22.85
N PRO A 331 -7.48 5.78 -23.65
CA PRO A 331 -7.26 5.93 -25.10
C PRO A 331 -5.86 6.41 -25.49
N TYR A 332 -5.01 6.76 -24.53
CA TYR A 332 -3.61 7.18 -24.80
C TYR A 332 -2.77 6.12 -25.46
N LEU A 333 -3.23 4.89 -25.40
CA LEU A 333 -2.63 3.74 -26.09
C LEU A 333 -2.70 3.87 -27.63
N ASN A 334 -3.54 4.76 -28.17
CA ASN A 334 -3.66 5.02 -29.60
C ASN A 334 -2.46 5.74 -30.25
N LYS A 335 -1.58 6.37 -29.46
CA LYS A 335 -0.39 7.06 -29.97
C LYS A 335 0.78 6.10 -30.27
N THR A 336 0.61 4.80 -30.09
CA THR A 336 1.66 3.79 -30.24
C THR A 336 1.74 3.19 -31.63
N LYS A 337 1.35 3.91 -32.66
CA LYS A 337 1.37 3.44 -34.08
C LYS A 337 2.68 2.82 -34.54
N ASN A 338 3.76 2.94 -33.78
CA ASN A 338 5.09 2.42 -34.13
C ASN A 338 5.63 1.31 -33.21
N MET A 339 4.83 0.78 -32.27
CA MET A 339 5.27 -0.38 -31.52
C MET A 339 5.17 -1.64 -32.38
N LYS A 340 6.30 -2.26 -32.67
CA LYS A 340 6.33 -3.60 -33.25
C LYS A 340 5.60 -4.55 -32.29
N TYR A 341 4.60 -5.24 -32.83
CA TYR A 341 3.91 -6.31 -32.12
C TYR A 341 4.94 -7.31 -31.60
N VAL A 342 4.89 -7.60 -30.32
CA VAL A 342 5.30 -8.90 -29.85
C VAL A 342 4.08 -9.78 -30.12
N ASP A 343 4.23 -10.73 -31.01
CA ASP A 343 3.21 -11.73 -31.26
C ASP A 343 3.09 -12.60 -30.02
N TRP A 344 2.18 -12.22 -29.16
CA TRP A 344 1.78 -13.04 -28.03
C TRP A 344 0.76 -14.03 -28.59
N THR A 345 1.24 -15.09 -29.20
CA THR A 345 0.47 -16.34 -29.18
C THR A 345 0.04 -16.56 -27.73
N GLU A 346 -1.22 -16.96 -27.50
CA GLU A 346 -1.64 -17.37 -26.16
C GLU A 346 -0.48 -18.19 -25.58
N PRO A 347 0.14 -17.78 -24.48
CA PRO A 347 1.11 -18.63 -23.87
C PRO A 347 0.35 -19.92 -23.61
N ASP A 348 0.78 -20.97 -24.26
CA ASP A 348 0.33 -22.32 -23.97
C ASP A 348 0.80 -22.57 -22.54
N TYR A 349 0.00 -22.09 -21.58
CA TYR A 349 0.20 -22.42 -20.18
C TYR A 349 -0.22 -23.88 -20.05
N ASP A 350 0.67 -24.76 -20.47
CA ASP A 350 0.62 -26.20 -20.18
C ASP A 350 0.82 -26.43 -18.66
N ILE A 351 0.34 -25.46 -17.86
CA ILE A 351 0.32 -25.57 -16.41
C ILE A 351 -0.95 -26.34 -16.07
N ASP A 352 -0.76 -27.59 -15.74
CA ASP A 352 -1.82 -28.41 -15.21
C ASP A 352 -2.25 -27.92 -13.81
N TYR A 353 -3.32 -27.14 -13.77
CA TYR A 353 -3.93 -26.67 -12.54
C TYR A 353 -4.90 -27.68 -11.90
N SER A 354 -5.06 -28.86 -12.49
CA SER A 354 -5.97 -29.91 -11.97
C SER A 354 -5.61 -30.35 -10.56
N ASN A 355 -4.34 -30.22 -10.19
CA ASN A 355 -3.82 -30.53 -8.87
C ASN A 355 -3.89 -29.36 -7.87
N ASN A 356 -4.36 -28.17 -8.27
CA ASN A 356 -4.55 -27.07 -7.36
C ASN A 356 -5.83 -27.32 -6.55
N ILE A 357 -5.70 -27.18 -5.25
CA ILE A 357 -6.83 -27.23 -4.34
C ILE A 357 -7.50 -25.88 -4.23
N THR A 358 -8.77 -25.85 -3.89
CA THR A 358 -9.43 -24.58 -3.60
C THR A 358 -8.78 -23.91 -2.40
N HIS A 359 -8.92 -22.59 -2.31
CA HIS A 359 -8.36 -21.85 -1.18
C HIS A 359 -8.98 -22.31 0.15
N ASP A 360 -10.27 -22.63 0.16
CA ASP A 360 -10.98 -23.13 1.35
C ASP A 360 -10.49 -24.52 1.77
N ASP A 361 -10.25 -25.42 0.81
CA ASP A 361 -9.67 -26.74 1.09
C ASP A 361 -8.25 -26.60 1.65
N PHE A 362 -7.43 -25.71 1.07
CA PHE A 362 -6.09 -25.42 1.58
C PHE A 362 -6.12 -24.92 3.03
N LEU A 363 -6.99 -23.97 3.34
CA LEU A 363 -7.16 -23.48 4.72
C LEU A 363 -7.57 -24.61 5.68
N THR A 364 -8.39 -25.53 5.23
CA THR A 364 -8.78 -26.70 6.02
C THR A 364 -7.60 -27.61 6.31
N MET A 365 -6.72 -27.84 5.31
CA MET A 365 -5.54 -28.71 5.46
C MET A 365 -4.45 -28.13 6.36
N VAL A 366 -4.25 -26.81 6.35
CA VAL A 366 -3.16 -26.15 7.09
C VAL A 366 -3.52 -25.89 8.55
N HIS A 367 -4.77 -26.10 8.93
CA HIS A 367 -5.30 -25.72 10.24
C HIS A 367 -5.85 -26.91 11.05
N VAL A 368 -5.45 -28.11 10.70
CA VAL A 368 -5.69 -29.31 11.54
C VAL A 368 -4.75 -29.34 12.74
#